data_d2195d9f003875659f889bdbc6a95068
#
_entry.id   d2195d9f003875659f889bdbc6a95068
#
_cell.length_a   1.000
_cell.length_b   1.000
_cell.length_c   1.000
_cell.angle_alpha   90.00
_cell.angle_beta   90.00
_cell.angle_gamma   90.00
#
_symmetry.space_group_name_H-M   'P 1'
#
loop_
_entity.id
_entity.type
_entity.pdbx_description
1 polymer ?
#
loop_
_entity_poly.entity_id
_entity_poly.type
_entity_poly.pdbx_seq_one_letter_code
_entity_poly.pdbx_strand_id
1 'polypeptide(L)'
;MKVHEFQAKKILKGYGVPIPRGEVAKTAAKAKKIAEKLGGKVVIKAQIHAGGRGKGGGVKVASTPDEAQQLAKKIIGMNLVTHQTGPEGKKVKQVLVEEELEVVKELYLGIVVDRAQAQPVIMVSEAGGMEIEEIAAKSPEKILKVAVDPTTGFMGFHARKLAFGLGLEKELNKQATTMISQLYKIFVEKDATLVEVNPLVITKDDRLLALDAKMTFDDDALYRHPDLKELYDPDELEPLEVEASKYKLNYIKLDGNVGCMVNGAGLAMATMDIIKLAGGNPANFLDVGGGASAEQVENAFRILLADKNVKVVLINIFGGILRCDRVATGIVEAAKKVELKLPIVVRLEGTNVEEGRRILKESGLKFEVAVDFRDAADKVANLTKSF
;
A
#
# COMPACT_ATOMS: atom_id res chain seq x y z
N MET A 1 -1.70 -6.57 -0.25
CA MET A 1 -0.39 -6.60 -0.99
C MET A 1 -0.53 -5.89 -2.32
N LYS A 2 0.33 -4.90 -2.61
CA LYS A 2 0.41 -4.24 -3.93
C LYS A 2 1.36 -5.00 -4.84
N VAL A 3 1.17 -4.90 -6.16
CA VAL A 3 2.07 -5.49 -7.16
C VAL A 3 2.49 -4.44 -8.19
N HIS A 4 3.62 -4.67 -8.86
CA HIS A 4 4.07 -3.81 -9.96
C HIS A 4 3.14 -3.89 -11.18
N GLU A 5 3.12 -2.86 -12.03
CA GLU A 5 2.34 -2.81 -13.26
C GLU A 5 2.57 -4.04 -14.15
N PHE A 6 3.84 -4.44 -14.36
CA PHE A 6 4.13 -5.61 -15.19
C PHE A 6 3.59 -6.93 -14.60
N GLN A 7 3.54 -7.04 -13.27
CA GLN A 7 2.96 -8.19 -12.57
C GLN A 7 1.44 -8.19 -12.72
N ALA A 8 0.79 -7.02 -12.51
CA ALA A 8 -0.63 -6.85 -12.76
C ALA A 8 -0.99 -7.21 -14.21
N LYS A 9 -0.24 -6.72 -15.19
CA LYS A 9 -0.44 -7.06 -16.61
C LYS A 9 -0.24 -8.54 -16.92
N LYS A 10 0.69 -9.20 -16.24
CA LYS A 10 0.85 -10.66 -16.37
C LYS A 10 -0.39 -11.40 -15.89
N ILE A 11 -1.00 -10.97 -14.79
CA ILE A 11 -2.26 -11.52 -14.28
C ILE A 11 -3.38 -11.24 -15.30
N LEU A 12 -3.54 -9.98 -15.76
CA LEU A 12 -4.52 -9.61 -16.79
C LEU A 12 -4.44 -10.51 -18.02
N LYS A 13 -3.24 -10.69 -18.55
CA LYS A 13 -2.99 -11.56 -19.71
C LYS A 13 -3.41 -13.01 -19.46
N GLY A 14 -3.17 -13.52 -18.25
CA GLY A 14 -3.57 -14.88 -17.86
C GLY A 14 -5.08 -15.11 -17.89
N TYR A 15 -5.85 -14.05 -17.73
CA TYR A 15 -7.33 -14.06 -17.81
C TYR A 15 -7.87 -13.60 -19.18
N GLY A 16 -6.97 -13.39 -20.16
CA GLY A 16 -7.35 -13.02 -21.52
C GLY A 16 -7.65 -11.53 -21.71
N VAL A 17 -7.36 -10.68 -20.73
CA VAL A 17 -7.48 -9.22 -20.88
C VAL A 17 -6.39 -8.71 -21.83
N PRO A 18 -6.76 -7.98 -22.91
CA PRO A 18 -5.80 -7.42 -23.84
C PRO A 18 -4.90 -6.36 -23.19
N ILE A 19 -3.59 -6.50 -23.38
CA ILE A 19 -2.55 -5.58 -22.92
C ILE A 19 -1.56 -5.29 -24.05
N PRO A 20 -0.79 -4.19 -24.00
CA PRO A 20 0.31 -3.96 -24.94
C PRO A 20 1.36 -5.08 -24.87
N ARG A 21 2.02 -5.37 -25.98
CA ARG A 21 3.18 -6.28 -26.00
C ARG A 21 4.34 -5.62 -25.28
N GLY A 22 5.00 -6.33 -24.38
CA GLY A 22 6.11 -5.78 -23.62
C GLY A 22 6.80 -6.80 -22.74
N GLU A 23 8.00 -6.43 -22.27
CA GLU A 23 8.81 -7.23 -21.35
C GLU A 23 9.55 -6.33 -20.35
N VAL A 24 9.90 -6.89 -19.18
CA VAL A 24 10.70 -6.20 -18.17
C VAL A 24 12.19 -6.24 -18.50
N ALA A 25 12.85 -5.12 -18.30
CA ALA A 25 14.30 -4.98 -18.40
C ALA A 25 14.89 -4.47 -17.08
N LYS A 26 15.86 -5.23 -16.53
CA LYS A 26 16.66 -4.83 -15.37
C LYS A 26 17.97 -4.14 -15.78
N THR A 27 18.28 -4.10 -17.07
CA THR A 27 19.47 -3.45 -17.64
C THR A 27 19.12 -2.70 -18.92
N ALA A 28 19.88 -1.66 -19.22
CA ALA A 28 19.72 -0.88 -20.44
C ALA A 28 19.94 -1.72 -21.72
N ALA A 29 20.87 -2.65 -21.69
CA ALA A 29 21.11 -3.57 -22.82
C ALA A 29 19.91 -4.51 -23.09
N LYS A 30 19.22 -4.98 -22.02
CA LYS A 30 18.00 -5.77 -22.18
C LYS A 30 16.86 -4.92 -22.75
N ALA A 31 16.74 -3.66 -22.34
CA ALA A 31 15.73 -2.73 -22.88
C ALA A 31 15.90 -2.51 -24.39
N LYS A 32 17.15 -2.33 -24.88
CA LYS A 32 17.45 -2.26 -26.32
C LYS A 32 16.96 -3.49 -27.07
N LYS A 33 17.31 -4.69 -26.58
CA LYS A 33 16.90 -5.96 -27.22
C LYS A 33 15.37 -6.13 -27.29
N ILE A 34 14.65 -5.67 -26.25
CA ILE A 34 13.19 -5.70 -26.25
C ILE A 34 12.65 -4.70 -27.29
N ALA A 35 13.20 -3.50 -27.36
CA ALA A 35 12.80 -2.51 -28.35
C ALA A 35 13.05 -3.00 -29.80
N GLU A 36 14.16 -3.66 -30.08
CA GLU A 36 14.43 -4.32 -31.38
C GLU A 36 13.34 -5.34 -31.72
N LYS A 37 12.99 -6.19 -30.77
CA LYS A 37 11.96 -7.23 -30.93
C LYS A 37 10.56 -6.65 -31.16
N LEU A 38 10.26 -5.46 -30.58
CA LEU A 38 8.96 -4.78 -30.69
C LEU A 38 8.83 -3.88 -31.92
N GLY A 39 9.88 -3.71 -32.74
CA GLY A 39 9.84 -2.91 -33.95
C GLY A 39 10.42 -1.50 -33.82
N GLY A 40 11.11 -1.21 -32.72
CA GLY A 40 11.91 0.01 -32.51
C GLY A 40 11.21 1.08 -31.69
N LYS A 41 9.97 1.44 -31.98
CA LYS A 41 9.21 2.42 -31.21
C LYS A 41 8.60 1.78 -29.96
N VAL A 42 8.98 2.28 -28.78
CA VAL A 42 8.57 1.71 -27.50
C VAL A 42 8.36 2.78 -26.43
N VAL A 43 7.62 2.43 -25.38
CA VAL A 43 7.49 3.22 -24.16
C VAL A 43 8.28 2.54 -23.04
N ILE A 44 9.13 3.30 -22.36
CA ILE A 44 9.91 2.85 -21.20
C ILE A 44 9.21 3.34 -19.95
N LYS A 45 8.77 2.42 -19.08
CA LYS A 45 8.00 2.74 -17.87
C LYS A 45 8.74 2.26 -16.62
N ALA A 46 9.11 3.17 -15.72
CA ALA A 46 9.65 2.82 -14.41
C ALA A 46 8.68 1.92 -13.65
N GLN A 47 9.18 0.89 -12.97
CA GLN A 47 8.38 -0.03 -12.17
C GLN A 47 8.60 0.25 -10.69
N ILE A 48 7.66 0.95 -10.08
CA ILE A 48 7.54 1.25 -8.65
C ILE A 48 6.06 1.14 -8.22
N HIS A 49 5.79 0.94 -6.93
CA HIS A 49 4.41 0.86 -6.39
C HIS A 49 3.77 2.25 -6.19
N ALA A 50 3.94 3.16 -7.14
CA ALA A 50 3.36 4.51 -7.09
C ALA A 50 2.78 4.92 -8.43
N GLY A 51 1.70 5.70 -8.37
CA GLY A 51 1.12 6.40 -9.52
C GLY A 51 1.88 7.69 -9.86
N GLY A 52 1.45 8.39 -10.93
CA GLY A 52 2.04 9.66 -11.34
C GLY A 52 3.45 9.55 -11.94
N ARG A 53 3.90 8.35 -12.29
CA ARG A 53 5.24 8.08 -12.85
C ARG A 53 5.57 8.91 -14.09
N GLY A 54 4.58 9.18 -14.94
CA GLY A 54 4.74 10.03 -16.13
C GLY A 54 5.14 11.45 -15.77
N LYS A 55 4.44 12.08 -14.81
CA LYS A 55 4.73 13.43 -14.32
C LYS A 55 6.11 13.51 -13.64
N GLY A 56 6.53 12.43 -12.96
CA GLY A 56 7.85 12.31 -12.33
C GLY A 56 8.99 12.00 -13.29
N GLY A 57 8.72 11.85 -14.61
CA GLY A 57 9.75 11.54 -15.62
C GLY A 57 10.09 10.06 -15.74
N GLY A 58 9.36 9.17 -15.07
CA GLY A 58 9.53 7.71 -15.09
C GLY A 58 8.90 7.00 -16.29
N VAL A 59 8.22 7.74 -17.20
CA VAL A 59 7.67 7.21 -18.45
C VAL A 59 8.19 8.04 -19.62
N LYS A 60 8.79 7.37 -20.60
CA LYS A 60 9.42 8.00 -21.78
C LYS A 60 9.18 7.17 -23.02
N VAL A 61 8.92 7.86 -24.13
CA VAL A 61 8.85 7.24 -25.47
C VAL A 61 10.25 7.21 -26.08
N ALA A 62 10.59 6.10 -26.72
CA ALA A 62 11.80 5.92 -27.52
C ALA A 62 11.43 5.60 -28.96
N SER A 63 12.01 6.29 -29.90
CA SER A 63 11.77 6.10 -31.35
C SER A 63 12.70 5.05 -31.96
N THR A 64 13.79 4.72 -31.27
CA THR A 64 14.77 3.74 -31.72
C THR A 64 15.24 2.84 -30.56
N PRO A 65 15.78 1.63 -30.85
CA PRO A 65 16.33 0.76 -29.82
C PRO A 65 17.51 1.40 -29.05
N ASP A 66 18.33 2.23 -29.71
CA ASP A 66 19.44 2.93 -29.05
C ASP A 66 18.93 4.00 -28.09
N GLU A 67 17.90 4.73 -28.47
CA GLU A 67 17.22 5.68 -27.58
C GLU A 67 16.58 4.95 -26.39
N ALA A 68 15.94 3.80 -26.61
CA ALA A 68 15.39 2.96 -25.54
C ALA A 68 16.47 2.53 -24.54
N GLN A 69 17.69 2.18 -25.02
CA GLN A 69 18.82 1.89 -24.16
C GLN A 69 19.26 3.10 -23.32
N GLN A 70 19.37 4.26 -23.94
CA GLN A 70 19.77 5.49 -23.25
C GLN A 70 18.76 5.91 -22.18
N LEU A 71 17.47 5.87 -22.50
CA LEU A 71 16.39 6.17 -21.56
C LEU A 71 16.34 5.17 -20.40
N ALA A 72 16.43 3.88 -20.69
CA ALA A 72 16.49 2.86 -19.65
C ALA A 72 17.71 3.05 -18.73
N LYS A 73 18.88 3.44 -19.28
CA LYS A 73 20.07 3.75 -18.46
C LYS A 73 19.86 4.92 -17.51
N LYS A 74 19.06 5.92 -17.91
CA LYS A 74 18.73 7.08 -17.09
C LYS A 74 17.70 6.77 -16.02
N ILE A 75 16.71 5.91 -16.36
CA ILE A 75 15.57 5.60 -15.47
C ILE A 75 15.94 4.52 -14.45
N ILE A 76 16.67 3.47 -14.85
CA ILE A 76 17.11 2.44 -13.92
C ILE A 76 18.14 3.02 -12.94
N GLY A 77 17.83 2.91 -11.65
CA GLY A 77 18.68 3.43 -10.57
C GLY A 77 18.33 4.85 -10.11
N MET A 78 17.47 5.60 -10.85
CA MET A 78 17.02 6.90 -10.40
C MET A 78 16.10 6.80 -9.17
N ASN A 79 16.09 7.82 -8.34
CA ASN A 79 15.05 8.02 -7.34
C ASN A 79 13.87 8.75 -8.01
N LEU A 80 12.77 8.06 -8.19
CA LEU A 80 11.59 8.62 -8.83
C LEU A 80 10.67 9.24 -7.78
N VAL A 81 10.53 10.56 -7.84
CA VAL A 81 9.64 11.34 -6.97
C VAL A 81 8.30 11.54 -7.67
N THR A 82 7.23 11.15 -7.01
CA THR A 82 5.84 11.39 -7.43
C THR A 82 5.05 11.91 -6.22
N HIS A 83 3.83 12.37 -6.43
CA HIS A 83 2.95 12.77 -5.32
C HIS A 83 2.61 11.62 -4.34
N GLN A 84 2.84 10.35 -4.74
CA GLN A 84 2.59 9.17 -3.91
C GLN A 84 3.84 8.60 -3.23
N THR A 85 5.05 8.98 -3.65
CA THR A 85 6.31 8.45 -3.07
C THR A 85 6.87 9.32 -1.95
N GLY A 86 6.32 10.51 -1.74
CA GLY A 86 6.94 11.51 -0.88
C GLY A 86 8.21 12.12 -1.49
N PRO A 87 8.85 13.08 -0.78
CA PRO A 87 10.00 13.83 -1.30
C PRO A 87 11.27 12.98 -1.46
N GLU A 88 11.38 11.88 -0.72
CA GLU A 88 12.53 10.97 -0.83
C GLU A 88 12.50 10.12 -2.10
N GLY A 89 11.32 9.96 -2.71
CA GLY A 89 11.12 9.15 -3.90
C GLY A 89 11.30 7.64 -3.64
N LYS A 90 11.17 6.86 -4.73
CA LYS A 90 11.45 5.42 -4.73
C LYS A 90 12.49 5.08 -5.78
N LYS A 91 13.44 4.21 -5.44
CA LYS A 91 14.50 3.78 -6.35
C LYS A 91 13.96 2.84 -7.41
N VAL A 92 14.11 3.22 -8.68
CA VAL A 92 13.71 2.38 -9.82
C VAL A 92 14.72 1.26 -10.05
N LYS A 93 14.31 0.01 -9.90
CA LYS A 93 15.18 -1.16 -10.09
C LYS A 93 15.09 -1.74 -11.49
N GLN A 94 13.96 -1.53 -12.16
CA GLN A 94 13.65 -2.12 -13.46
C GLN A 94 12.65 -1.26 -14.22
N VAL A 95 12.58 -1.45 -15.52
CA VAL A 95 11.63 -0.79 -16.40
C VAL A 95 10.81 -1.82 -17.17
N LEU A 96 9.56 -1.49 -17.44
CA LEU A 96 8.74 -2.18 -18.42
C LEU A 96 8.93 -1.49 -19.77
N VAL A 97 9.27 -2.25 -20.80
CA VAL A 97 9.42 -1.80 -22.20
C VAL A 97 8.24 -2.34 -22.97
N GLU A 98 7.38 -1.45 -23.48
CA GLU A 98 6.16 -1.82 -24.21
C GLU A 98 6.12 -1.18 -25.59
N GLU A 99 5.39 -1.79 -26.51
CA GLU A 99 5.10 -1.19 -27.81
C GLU A 99 4.39 0.16 -27.63
N GLU A 100 4.72 1.12 -28.46
CA GLU A 100 3.97 2.36 -28.57
C GLU A 100 2.64 2.10 -29.28
N LEU A 101 1.54 2.64 -28.73
CA LEU A 101 0.20 2.51 -29.31
C LEU A 101 -0.30 3.85 -29.84
N GLU A 102 -1.00 3.83 -30.99
CA GLU A 102 -1.75 4.98 -31.47
C GLU A 102 -3.10 5.06 -30.72
N VAL A 103 -3.09 5.82 -29.60
CA VAL A 103 -4.26 5.99 -28.73
C VAL A 103 -5.20 7.06 -29.28
N VAL A 104 -6.48 6.73 -29.40
CA VAL A 104 -7.55 7.63 -29.85
C VAL A 104 -8.35 8.16 -28.66
N LYS A 105 -8.64 7.32 -27.67
CA LYS A 105 -9.42 7.69 -26.48
C LYS A 105 -8.87 6.98 -25.26
N GLU A 106 -8.79 7.71 -24.16
CA GLU A 106 -8.43 7.20 -22.83
C GLU A 106 -9.66 7.12 -21.96
N LEU A 107 -9.85 5.98 -21.31
CA LEU A 107 -10.97 5.68 -20.42
C LEU A 107 -10.43 5.25 -19.06
N TYR A 108 -11.29 5.29 -18.06
CA TYR A 108 -11.02 4.73 -16.73
C TYR A 108 -11.89 3.49 -16.49
N LEU A 109 -11.31 2.48 -15.85
CA LEU A 109 -12.04 1.35 -15.31
C LEU A 109 -11.40 0.92 -13.98
N GLY A 110 -12.21 0.84 -12.91
CA GLY A 110 -11.77 0.39 -11.59
C GLY A 110 -12.81 -0.51 -10.92
N ILE A 111 -12.33 -1.44 -10.10
CA ILE A 111 -13.15 -2.30 -9.24
C ILE A 111 -12.59 -2.22 -7.82
N VAL A 112 -13.45 -1.87 -6.87
CA VAL A 112 -13.11 -1.74 -5.45
C VAL A 112 -14.21 -2.34 -4.57
N VAL A 113 -13.89 -2.59 -3.31
CA VAL A 113 -14.91 -2.86 -2.30
C VAL A 113 -15.44 -1.53 -1.75
N ASP A 114 -16.72 -1.25 -1.95
CA ASP A 114 -17.41 -0.17 -1.26
C ASP A 114 -17.74 -0.62 0.17
N ARG A 115 -17.05 -0.05 1.14
CA ARG A 115 -17.19 -0.43 2.56
C ARG A 115 -18.55 -0.01 3.14
N ALA A 116 -19.14 1.07 2.64
CA ALA A 116 -20.44 1.54 3.11
C ALA A 116 -21.57 0.62 2.66
N GLN A 117 -21.47 0.09 1.45
CA GLN A 117 -22.43 -0.85 0.89
C GLN A 117 -22.06 -2.32 1.13
N ALA A 118 -20.85 -2.61 1.61
CA ALA A 118 -20.28 -3.95 1.78
C ALA A 118 -20.34 -4.79 0.48
N GLN A 119 -20.08 -4.15 -0.68
CA GLN A 119 -20.20 -4.76 -2.00
C GLN A 119 -19.04 -4.35 -2.92
N PRO A 120 -18.62 -5.23 -3.85
CA PRO A 120 -17.81 -4.81 -4.98
C PRO A 120 -18.54 -3.78 -5.86
N VAL A 121 -17.83 -2.71 -6.20
CA VAL A 121 -18.35 -1.68 -7.12
C VAL A 121 -17.40 -1.56 -8.30
N ILE A 122 -17.98 -1.66 -9.50
CA ILE A 122 -17.28 -1.43 -10.76
C ILE A 122 -17.54 0.01 -11.18
N MET A 123 -16.50 0.73 -11.47
CA MET A 123 -16.54 2.15 -11.87
C MET A 123 -15.91 2.31 -13.24
N VAL A 124 -16.54 3.12 -14.09
CA VAL A 124 -15.97 3.52 -15.39
C VAL A 124 -16.16 5.01 -15.61
N SER A 125 -15.26 5.62 -16.38
CA SER A 125 -15.37 7.01 -16.81
C SER A 125 -14.80 7.19 -18.22
N GLU A 126 -15.34 8.14 -18.97
CA GLU A 126 -14.77 8.58 -20.25
C GLU A 126 -13.50 9.43 -20.07
N ALA A 127 -13.19 9.86 -18.85
CA ALA A 127 -11.99 10.60 -18.52
C ALA A 127 -10.95 9.64 -17.93
N GLY A 128 -10.10 9.08 -18.77
CA GLY A 128 -8.94 8.27 -18.39
C GLY A 128 -7.63 9.06 -18.32
N GLY A 129 -6.56 8.41 -17.83
CA GLY A 129 -5.24 9.03 -17.72
C GLY A 129 -5.10 10.11 -16.64
N MET A 130 -6.13 10.32 -15.85
CA MET A 130 -6.21 11.27 -14.74
C MET A 130 -6.45 10.54 -13.42
N GLU A 131 -6.17 11.22 -12.29
CA GLU A 131 -6.56 10.72 -10.96
C GLU A 131 -8.08 10.68 -10.84
N ILE A 132 -8.64 9.49 -10.56
CA ILE A 132 -10.12 9.34 -10.48
C ILE A 132 -10.71 10.13 -9.32
N GLU A 133 -9.92 10.38 -8.28
CA GLU A 133 -10.28 11.19 -7.11
C GLU A 133 -10.54 12.66 -7.50
N GLU A 134 -9.79 13.18 -8.47
CA GLU A 134 -10.04 14.53 -8.98
C GLU A 134 -11.37 14.61 -9.75
N ILE A 135 -11.68 13.56 -10.52
CA ILE A 135 -12.95 13.46 -11.24
C ILE A 135 -14.10 13.32 -10.24
N ALA A 136 -13.93 12.47 -9.22
CA ALA A 136 -14.94 12.26 -8.18
C ALA A 136 -15.23 13.54 -7.39
N ALA A 137 -14.23 14.39 -7.17
CA ALA A 137 -14.40 15.67 -6.46
C ALA A 137 -15.03 16.78 -7.32
N LYS A 138 -14.68 16.84 -8.63
CA LYS A 138 -15.07 17.95 -9.51
C LYS A 138 -16.30 17.64 -10.37
N SER A 139 -16.51 16.39 -10.76
CA SER A 139 -17.51 15.95 -11.73
C SER A 139 -17.94 14.51 -11.46
N PRO A 140 -18.52 14.20 -10.27
CA PRO A 140 -18.87 12.84 -9.86
C PRO A 140 -19.84 12.15 -10.81
N GLU A 141 -20.65 12.91 -11.54
CA GLU A 141 -21.59 12.43 -12.57
C GLU A 141 -20.91 11.75 -13.77
N LYS A 142 -19.62 12.03 -13.99
CA LYS A 142 -18.83 11.39 -15.06
C LYS A 142 -18.34 10.00 -14.68
N ILE A 143 -18.54 9.58 -13.44
CA ILE A 143 -18.16 8.25 -12.96
C ILE A 143 -19.44 7.39 -12.89
N LEU A 144 -19.56 6.48 -13.82
CA LEU A 144 -20.62 5.49 -13.79
C LEU A 144 -20.25 4.36 -12.84
N LYS A 145 -21.17 4.00 -11.96
CA LYS A 145 -20.96 2.97 -10.94
C LYS A 145 -22.01 1.88 -11.05
N VAL A 146 -21.58 0.64 -10.86
CA VAL A 146 -22.45 -0.51 -10.72
C VAL A 146 -21.97 -1.36 -9.55
N ALA A 147 -22.80 -1.47 -8.53
CA ALA A 147 -22.57 -2.39 -7.42
C ALA A 147 -22.97 -3.81 -7.83
N VAL A 148 -22.22 -4.79 -7.36
CA VAL A 148 -22.50 -6.21 -7.60
C VAL A 148 -22.78 -6.86 -6.24
N ASP A 149 -24.02 -7.30 -6.06
CA ASP A 149 -24.42 -8.03 -4.86
C ASP A 149 -23.67 -9.37 -4.79
N PRO A 150 -22.90 -9.63 -3.71
CA PRO A 150 -22.13 -10.86 -3.58
C PRO A 150 -22.98 -12.15 -3.58
N THR A 151 -24.26 -12.04 -3.23
CA THR A 151 -25.17 -13.19 -3.17
C THR A 151 -25.66 -13.64 -4.53
N THR A 152 -25.89 -12.68 -5.45
CA THR A 152 -26.31 -12.95 -6.83
C THR A 152 -25.14 -13.04 -7.81
N GLY A 153 -24.02 -12.45 -7.43
CA GLY A 153 -22.81 -12.40 -8.24
C GLY A 153 -22.88 -11.46 -9.45
N PHE A 154 -21.83 -11.48 -10.23
CA PHE A 154 -21.73 -10.69 -11.44
C PHE A 154 -22.55 -11.30 -12.58
N MET A 155 -23.34 -10.46 -13.22
CA MET A 155 -24.16 -10.81 -14.38
C MET A 155 -23.81 -9.96 -15.60
N GLY A 156 -23.99 -10.52 -16.81
CA GLY A 156 -23.62 -9.84 -18.04
C GLY A 156 -24.28 -8.46 -18.25
N PHE A 157 -25.41 -8.16 -17.61
CA PHE A 157 -26.03 -6.85 -17.69
C PHE A 157 -25.23 -5.77 -16.95
N HIS A 158 -24.48 -6.11 -15.89
CA HIS A 158 -23.61 -5.17 -15.19
C HIS A 158 -22.55 -4.60 -16.15
N ALA A 159 -21.87 -5.48 -16.90
CA ALA A 159 -20.87 -5.06 -17.87
C ALA A 159 -21.50 -4.27 -19.03
N ARG A 160 -22.63 -4.75 -19.58
CA ARG A 160 -23.31 -4.04 -20.68
C ARG A 160 -23.75 -2.63 -20.28
N LYS A 161 -24.30 -2.45 -19.07
CA LYS A 161 -24.70 -1.13 -18.56
C LYS A 161 -23.52 -0.15 -18.56
N LEU A 162 -22.35 -0.60 -18.11
CA LEU A 162 -21.14 0.21 -18.06
C LEU A 162 -20.58 0.48 -19.47
N ALA A 163 -20.53 -0.53 -20.34
CA ALA A 163 -20.03 -0.39 -21.70
C ALA A 163 -20.90 0.58 -22.55
N PHE A 164 -22.23 0.50 -22.42
CA PHE A 164 -23.12 1.48 -23.05
C PHE A 164 -22.97 2.88 -22.44
N GLY A 165 -22.81 2.95 -21.13
CA GLY A 165 -22.60 4.21 -20.42
C GLY A 165 -21.32 4.95 -20.82
N LEU A 166 -20.28 4.22 -21.28
CA LEU A 166 -19.06 4.79 -21.89
C LEU A 166 -19.25 5.24 -23.36
N GLY A 167 -20.47 5.14 -23.90
CA GLY A 167 -20.76 5.47 -25.31
C GLY A 167 -20.12 4.50 -26.31
N LEU A 168 -19.74 3.28 -25.86
CA LEU A 168 -19.10 2.29 -26.72
C LEU A 168 -20.15 1.54 -27.53
N GLU A 169 -19.92 1.43 -28.82
CA GLU A 169 -20.82 0.78 -29.76
C GLU A 169 -20.19 -0.45 -30.42
N LYS A 170 -21.03 -1.30 -30.97
CA LYS A 170 -20.66 -2.45 -31.82
C LYS A 170 -19.58 -3.32 -31.18
N GLU A 171 -18.44 -3.45 -31.86
CA GLU A 171 -17.37 -4.33 -31.46
C GLU A 171 -16.64 -3.83 -30.19
N LEU A 172 -16.49 -2.51 -30.02
CA LEU A 172 -15.92 -1.94 -28.80
C LEU A 172 -16.78 -2.23 -27.56
N ASN A 173 -18.11 -2.23 -27.72
CA ASN A 173 -19.01 -2.60 -26.61
C ASN A 173 -18.83 -4.06 -26.20
N LYS A 174 -18.65 -4.98 -27.15
CA LYS A 174 -18.38 -6.40 -26.86
C LYS A 174 -17.03 -6.57 -26.17
N GLN A 175 -15.97 -5.89 -26.66
CA GLN A 175 -14.65 -5.93 -26.07
C GLN A 175 -14.70 -5.41 -24.61
N ALA A 176 -15.37 -4.28 -24.36
CA ALA A 176 -15.53 -3.72 -23.02
C ALA A 176 -16.33 -4.65 -22.09
N THR A 177 -17.45 -5.20 -22.58
CA THR A 177 -18.27 -6.16 -21.81
C THR A 177 -17.47 -7.38 -21.41
N THR A 178 -16.67 -7.93 -22.32
CA THR A 178 -15.78 -9.07 -22.07
C THR A 178 -14.69 -8.70 -21.05
N MET A 179 -14.03 -7.57 -21.25
CA MET A 179 -12.95 -7.10 -20.37
C MET A 179 -13.46 -6.84 -18.93
N ILE A 180 -14.58 -6.16 -18.77
CA ILE A 180 -15.21 -5.92 -17.46
C ILE A 180 -15.51 -7.24 -16.76
N SER A 181 -16.01 -8.23 -17.48
CA SER A 181 -16.30 -9.56 -16.94
C SER A 181 -15.03 -10.28 -16.48
N GLN A 182 -13.95 -10.19 -17.28
CA GLN A 182 -12.64 -10.77 -16.93
C GLN A 182 -12.02 -10.08 -15.72
N LEU A 183 -12.06 -8.75 -15.64
CA LEU A 183 -11.53 -7.99 -14.51
C LEU A 183 -12.30 -8.30 -13.21
N TYR A 184 -13.63 -8.40 -13.29
CA TYR A 184 -14.41 -8.81 -12.12
C TYR A 184 -14.08 -10.24 -11.67
N LYS A 185 -13.86 -11.15 -12.61
CA LYS A 185 -13.42 -12.52 -12.33
C LYS A 185 -12.07 -12.52 -11.60
N ILE A 186 -11.09 -11.74 -12.07
CA ILE A 186 -9.79 -11.56 -11.38
C ILE A 186 -10.02 -11.03 -9.96
N PHE A 187 -10.86 -10.00 -9.83
CA PHE A 187 -11.13 -9.33 -8.56
C PHE A 187 -11.61 -10.35 -7.50
N VAL A 188 -12.53 -11.22 -7.86
CA VAL A 188 -13.08 -12.23 -6.95
C VAL A 188 -12.13 -13.41 -6.75
N GLU A 189 -11.60 -13.99 -7.85
CA GLU A 189 -10.80 -15.22 -7.76
C GLU A 189 -9.42 -15.02 -7.14
N LYS A 190 -8.90 -13.78 -7.14
CA LYS A 190 -7.60 -13.42 -6.55
C LYS A 190 -7.70 -12.65 -5.23
N ASP A 191 -8.91 -12.51 -4.69
CA ASP A 191 -9.16 -11.69 -3.50
C ASP A 191 -8.53 -10.29 -3.61
N ALA A 192 -8.77 -9.64 -4.75
CA ALA A 192 -8.28 -8.29 -4.94
C ALA A 192 -9.14 -7.29 -4.16
N THR A 193 -8.52 -6.29 -3.59
CA THR A 193 -9.19 -5.13 -2.96
C THR A 193 -9.26 -3.94 -3.90
N LEU A 194 -8.42 -3.94 -4.95
CA LEU A 194 -8.39 -2.98 -6.04
C LEU A 194 -7.96 -3.69 -7.33
N VAL A 195 -8.69 -3.49 -8.40
CA VAL A 195 -8.26 -3.71 -9.78
C VAL A 195 -8.56 -2.44 -10.56
N GLU A 196 -7.53 -1.77 -11.04
CA GLU A 196 -7.66 -0.49 -11.76
C GLU A 196 -6.91 -0.57 -13.08
N VAL A 197 -7.56 -0.10 -14.12
CA VAL A 197 -7.00 0.11 -15.45
C VAL A 197 -7.14 1.59 -15.78
N ASN A 198 -6.02 2.33 -15.75
CA ASN A 198 -6.02 3.77 -15.94
C ASN A 198 -4.71 4.27 -16.59
N PRO A 199 -4.73 4.55 -17.93
CA PRO A 199 -5.90 4.48 -18.78
C PRO A 199 -6.20 3.08 -19.35
N LEU A 200 -7.46 2.83 -19.58
CA LEU A 200 -7.98 1.88 -20.55
C LEU A 200 -8.06 2.61 -21.89
N VAL A 201 -7.44 2.09 -22.93
CA VAL A 201 -7.32 2.84 -24.19
C VAL A 201 -8.04 2.20 -25.35
N ILE A 202 -8.59 3.06 -26.21
CA ILE A 202 -9.05 2.70 -27.54
C ILE A 202 -7.97 3.10 -28.53
N THR A 203 -7.49 2.17 -29.32
CA THR A 203 -6.47 2.42 -30.36
C THR A 203 -7.14 2.74 -31.69
N LYS A 204 -6.35 3.29 -32.63
CA LYS A 204 -6.79 3.67 -33.97
C LYS A 204 -7.32 2.47 -34.80
N ASP A 205 -6.90 1.28 -34.48
CA ASP A 205 -7.36 0.02 -35.08
C ASP A 205 -8.51 -0.64 -34.28
N ASP A 206 -9.28 0.16 -33.52
CA ASP A 206 -10.47 -0.22 -32.75
C ASP A 206 -10.24 -1.38 -31.76
N ARG A 207 -9.05 -1.44 -31.16
CA ARG A 207 -8.78 -2.36 -30.05
C ARG A 207 -8.93 -1.66 -28.70
N LEU A 208 -9.46 -2.37 -27.73
CA LEU A 208 -9.52 -1.94 -26.33
C LEU A 208 -8.43 -2.66 -25.54
N LEU A 209 -7.47 -1.91 -24.93
CA LEU A 209 -6.34 -2.46 -24.20
C LEU A 209 -6.16 -1.80 -22.82
N ALA A 210 -5.74 -2.58 -21.84
CA ALA A 210 -5.30 -2.09 -20.54
C ALA A 210 -3.86 -1.54 -20.67
N LEU A 211 -3.72 -0.20 -20.82
CA LEU A 211 -2.42 0.46 -21.03
C LEU A 211 -1.62 0.61 -19.75
N ASP A 212 -2.28 0.86 -18.64
CA ASP A 212 -1.68 0.79 -17.29
C ASP A 212 -2.63 0.03 -16.36
N ALA A 213 -2.05 -0.71 -15.42
CA ALA A 213 -2.81 -1.53 -14.50
C ALA A 213 -2.22 -1.46 -13.08
N LYS A 214 -3.12 -1.33 -12.10
CA LYS A 214 -2.79 -1.35 -10.69
C LYS A 214 -3.67 -2.37 -9.99
N MET A 215 -3.05 -3.24 -9.20
CA MET A 215 -3.76 -4.25 -8.42
C MET A 215 -3.27 -4.26 -6.98
N THR A 216 -4.22 -4.43 -6.08
CA THR A 216 -3.95 -4.68 -4.66
C THR A 216 -4.76 -5.89 -4.24
N PHE A 217 -4.14 -6.80 -3.51
CA PHE A 217 -4.74 -8.02 -3.01
C PHE A 217 -4.91 -7.95 -1.50
N ASP A 218 -5.87 -8.68 -0.97
CA ASP A 218 -6.07 -8.83 0.46
C ASP A 218 -4.91 -9.63 1.07
N ASP A 219 -4.21 -9.02 2.03
CA ASP A 219 -3.08 -9.66 2.71
C ASP A 219 -3.53 -10.88 3.51
N ASP A 220 -4.73 -10.83 4.09
CA ASP A 220 -5.30 -11.93 4.87
C ASP A 220 -5.71 -13.13 4.00
N ALA A 221 -5.88 -12.95 2.69
CA ALA A 221 -6.19 -14.00 1.74
C ALA A 221 -4.94 -14.66 1.09
N LEU A 222 -3.74 -14.09 1.26
CA LEU A 222 -2.53 -14.56 0.60
C LEU A 222 -2.14 -16.00 0.94
N TYR A 223 -2.64 -16.56 2.06
CA TYR A 223 -2.39 -17.95 2.42
C TYR A 223 -2.93 -18.95 1.38
N ARG A 224 -3.98 -18.58 0.64
CA ARG A 224 -4.59 -19.37 -0.42
C ARG A 224 -4.11 -19.01 -1.84
N HIS A 225 -3.22 -18.00 -1.96
CA HIS A 225 -2.64 -17.52 -3.22
C HIS A 225 -1.12 -17.58 -3.19
N PRO A 226 -0.50 -18.77 -3.23
CA PRO A 226 0.96 -18.89 -3.22
C PRO A 226 1.62 -18.22 -4.42
N ASP A 227 0.95 -18.20 -5.58
CA ASP A 227 1.38 -17.52 -6.80
C ASP A 227 1.47 -15.99 -6.64
N LEU A 228 0.60 -15.39 -5.83
CA LEU A 228 0.67 -13.97 -5.53
C LEU A 228 1.79 -13.64 -4.52
N LYS A 229 2.05 -14.53 -3.56
CA LYS A 229 3.15 -14.33 -2.58
C LYS A 229 4.51 -14.18 -3.26
N GLU A 230 4.74 -14.88 -4.39
CA GLU A 230 5.96 -14.77 -5.16
C GLU A 230 6.15 -13.39 -5.81
N LEU A 231 5.08 -12.58 -5.91
CA LEU A 231 5.10 -11.25 -6.47
C LEU A 231 5.47 -10.16 -5.46
N TYR A 232 5.58 -10.53 -4.18
CA TYR A 232 5.90 -9.61 -3.09
C TYR A 232 7.28 -8.97 -3.27
N ASP A 233 7.33 -7.65 -3.24
CA ASP A 233 8.58 -6.87 -3.30
C ASP A 233 8.75 -6.08 -1.99
N PRO A 234 9.58 -6.57 -1.05
CA PRO A 234 9.79 -5.90 0.24
C PRO A 234 10.48 -4.54 0.11
N ASP A 235 11.20 -4.30 -0.98
CA ASP A 235 11.92 -3.04 -1.19
C ASP A 235 10.98 -1.87 -1.55
N GLU A 236 9.75 -2.17 -1.92
CA GLU A 236 8.71 -1.18 -2.17
C GLU A 236 7.96 -0.76 -0.89
N LEU A 237 8.17 -1.47 0.22
CA LEU A 237 7.53 -1.18 1.50
C LEU A 237 8.43 -0.32 2.40
N GLU A 238 7.86 0.14 3.50
CA GLU A 238 8.63 0.81 4.55
C GLU A 238 9.50 -0.23 5.29
N PRO A 239 10.81 0.00 5.46
CA PRO A 239 11.70 -0.99 6.07
C PRO A 239 11.28 -1.47 7.47
N LEU A 240 10.71 -0.57 8.28
CA LEU A 240 10.23 -0.93 9.63
C LEU A 240 8.96 -1.79 9.58
N GLU A 241 8.09 -1.60 8.59
CA GLU A 241 6.92 -2.46 8.35
C GLU A 241 7.35 -3.87 7.91
N VAL A 242 8.35 -3.95 7.04
CA VAL A 242 8.94 -5.23 6.63
C VAL A 242 9.58 -5.95 7.82
N GLU A 243 10.31 -5.22 8.68
CA GLU A 243 10.91 -5.81 9.88
C GLU A 243 9.83 -6.30 10.85
N ALA A 244 8.78 -5.50 11.08
CA ALA A 244 7.67 -5.84 11.96
C ALA A 244 6.92 -7.11 11.51
N SER A 245 6.73 -7.27 10.22
CA SER A 245 6.03 -8.43 9.64
C SER A 245 6.71 -9.77 9.94
N LYS A 246 8.04 -9.79 10.11
CA LYS A 246 8.81 -10.99 10.49
C LYS A 246 8.39 -11.54 11.84
N TYR A 247 7.93 -10.66 12.72
CA TYR A 247 7.49 -10.98 14.09
C TYR A 247 5.97 -11.02 14.24
N LYS A 248 5.23 -10.95 13.11
CA LYS A 248 3.76 -10.90 13.09
C LYS A 248 3.19 -9.71 13.88
N LEU A 249 3.87 -8.57 13.81
CA LEU A 249 3.44 -7.31 14.42
C LEU A 249 2.71 -6.47 13.38
N ASN A 250 1.60 -5.85 13.77
CA ASN A 250 0.89 -4.88 12.95
C ASN A 250 1.51 -3.50 13.16
N TYR A 251 2.40 -3.10 12.27
CA TYR A 251 3.10 -1.82 12.31
C TYR A 251 2.79 -1.01 11.04
N ILE A 252 2.46 0.26 11.23
CA ILE A 252 2.31 1.24 10.13
C ILE A 252 3.09 2.48 10.55
N LYS A 253 4.01 2.93 9.70
CA LYS A 253 4.77 4.16 9.93
C LYS A 253 3.92 5.39 9.63
N LEU A 254 4.05 6.41 10.49
CA LEU A 254 3.44 7.74 10.34
C LEU A 254 4.53 8.82 10.45
N ASP A 255 4.17 10.08 10.22
CA ASP A 255 5.11 11.21 10.16
C ASP A 255 5.31 11.93 11.50
N GLY A 256 4.94 11.30 12.61
CA GLY A 256 4.98 11.92 13.94
C GLY A 256 6.31 11.75 14.68
N ASN A 257 6.28 12.12 15.97
CA ASN A 257 7.43 12.09 16.87
C ASN A 257 7.17 11.29 18.17
N VAL A 258 5.98 10.73 18.35
CA VAL A 258 5.62 9.89 19.48
C VAL A 258 5.44 8.45 19.02
N GLY A 259 6.36 7.57 19.40
CA GLY A 259 6.23 6.15 19.14
C GLY A 259 5.17 5.52 20.05
N CYS A 260 4.31 4.67 19.48
CA CYS A 260 3.21 4.02 20.20
C CYS A 260 3.33 2.52 20.16
N MET A 261 3.14 1.84 21.32
CA MET A 261 2.99 0.39 21.41
C MET A 261 1.77 0.05 22.25
N VAL A 262 0.84 -0.71 21.67
CA VAL A 262 -0.42 -1.09 22.34
C VAL A 262 -0.77 -2.56 22.08
N ASN A 263 -1.75 -3.08 22.79
CA ASN A 263 -2.35 -4.39 22.51
C ASN A 263 -3.82 -4.24 22.11
N GLY A 264 -4.05 -4.29 20.82
CA GLY A 264 -5.37 -4.19 20.20
C GLY A 264 -5.56 -2.91 19.38
N ALA A 265 -6.07 -3.08 18.17
CA ALA A 265 -6.21 -2.02 17.18
C ALA A 265 -7.08 -0.83 17.66
N GLY A 266 -8.18 -1.13 18.39
CA GLY A 266 -9.04 -0.08 18.96
C GLY A 266 -8.30 0.78 19.99
N LEU A 267 -7.49 0.15 20.86
CA LEU A 267 -6.66 0.88 21.83
C LEU A 267 -5.56 1.69 21.12
N ALA A 268 -5.01 1.18 20.01
CA ALA A 268 -4.03 1.91 19.21
C ALA A 268 -4.64 3.20 18.64
N MET A 269 -5.80 3.12 18.05
CA MET A 269 -6.51 4.31 17.52
C MET A 269 -6.77 5.32 18.63
N ALA A 270 -7.35 4.90 19.76
CA ALA A 270 -7.61 5.79 20.91
C ALA A 270 -6.32 6.38 21.48
N THR A 271 -5.21 5.62 21.50
CA THR A 271 -3.91 6.12 21.96
C THR A 271 -3.36 7.19 21.03
N MET A 272 -3.47 7.01 19.73
CA MET A 272 -3.05 8.02 18.74
C MET A 272 -3.90 9.29 18.84
N ASP A 273 -5.21 9.15 19.03
CA ASP A 273 -6.11 10.29 19.21
C ASP A 273 -5.75 11.11 20.46
N ILE A 274 -5.50 10.45 21.60
CA ILE A 274 -5.16 11.16 22.84
C ILE A 274 -3.80 11.87 22.74
N ILE A 275 -2.81 11.24 22.06
CA ILE A 275 -1.51 11.88 21.77
C ILE A 275 -1.74 13.14 20.94
N LYS A 276 -2.60 13.07 19.92
CA LYS A 276 -2.91 14.22 19.07
C LYS A 276 -3.60 15.34 19.82
N LEU A 277 -4.58 15.00 20.66
CA LEU A 277 -5.29 15.96 21.53
C LEU A 277 -4.36 16.64 22.54
N ALA A 278 -3.35 15.92 23.03
CA ALA A 278 -2.33 16.46 23.93
C ALA A 278 -1.25 17.30 23.23
N GLY A 279 -1.32 17.45 21.90
CA GLY A 279 -0.38 18.26 21.11
C GLY A 279 0.84 17.50 20.58
N GLY A 280 0.93 16.18 20.79
CA GLY A 280 1.92 15.32 20.15
C GLY A 280 1.49 14.86 18.74
N ASN A 281 2.39 14.19 18.02
CA ASN A 281 2.09 13.59 16.74
C ASN A 281 2.50 12.10 16.77
N PRO A 282 1.56 11.16 16.55
CA PRO A 282 1.88 9.74 16.48
C PRO A 282 2.87 9.43 15.34
N ALA A 283 3.96 8.72 15.65
CA ALA A 283 4.97 8.31 14.68
C ALA A 283 4.64 6.97 14.00
N ASN A 284 3.73 6.21 14.61
CA ASN A 284 3.34 4.90 14.12
C ASN A 284 2.02 4.43 14.71
N PHE A 285 1.39 3.49 14.03
CA PHE A 285 0.46 2.53 14.60
C PHE A 285 1.26 1.25 14.92
N LEU A 286 1.15 0.69 16.11
CA LEU A 286 1.74 -0.60 16.45
C LEU A 286 0.85 -1.35 17.44
N ASP A 287 0.26 -2.42 16.96
CA ASP A 287 -0.52 -3.37 17.76
C ASP A 287 0.26 -4.69 17.88
N VAL A 288 0.62 -5.03 19.11
CA VAL A 288 1.32 -6.31 19.40
C VAL A 288 0.33 -7.48 19.54
N GLY A 289 -0.97 -7.21 19.53
CA GLY A 289 -2.03 -8.21 19.68
C GLY A 289 -2.27 -8.65 21.13
N GLY A 290 -3.43 -9.26 21.35
CA GLY A 290 -3.87 -9.71 22.68
C GLY A 290 -3.15 -10.94 23.23
N GLY A 291 -2.33 -11.62 22.43
CA GLY A 291 -1.59 -12.83 22.82
C GLY A 291 -0.08 -12.74 22.63
N ALA A 292 0.48 -11.53 22.54
CA ALA A 292 1.89 -11.32 22.25
C ALA A 292 2.83 -12.04 23.25
N SER A 293 3.87 -12.66 22.71
CA SER A 293 4.96 -13.22 23.49
C SER A 293 5.92 -12.13 23.98
N ALA A 294 6.75 -12.41 24.98
CA ALA A 294 7.82 -11.51 25.42
C ALA A 294 8.76 -11.14 24.26
N GLU A 295 9.09 -12.08 23.39
CA GLU A 295 9.90 -11.87 22.20
C GLU A 295 9.24 -10.88 21.21
N GLN A 296 7.93 -10.99 20.98
CA GLN A 296 7.21 -10.03 20.14
C GLN A 296 7.21 -8.63 20.73
N VAL A 297 7.02 -8.51 22.05
CA VAL A 297 7.10 -7.22 22.77
C VAL A 297 8.50 -6.63 22.67
N GLU A 298 9.55 -7.44 22.87
CA GLU A 298 10.94 -7.02 22.70
C GLU A 298 11.21 -6.48 21.29
N ASN A 299 10.82 -7.22 20.25
CA ASN A 299 11.01 -6.80 18.86
C ASN A 299 10.19 -5.57 18.50
N ALA A 300 8.95 -5.47 18.98
CA ALA A 300 8.10 -4.29 18.82
C ALA A 300 8.77 -3.04 19.38
N PHE A 301 9.30 -3.14 20.59
CA PHE A 301 10.01 -2.06 21.24
C PHE A 301 11.29 -1.67 20.48
N ARG A 302 12.07 -2.65 20.02
CA ARG A 302 13.26 -2.42 19.20
C ARG A 302 12.95 -1.70 17.89
N ILE A 303 11.85 -2.05 17.24
CA ILE A 303 11.40 -1.39 16.00
C ILE A 303 11.05 0.07 16.27
N LEU A 304 10.34 0.38 17.37
CA LEU A 304 10.05 1.76 17.76
C LEU A 304 11.29 2.61 17.95
N LEU A 305 12.31 2.05 18.63
CA LEU A 305 13.56 2.75 18.90
C LEU A 305 14.44 2.93 17.64
N ALA A 306 14.19 2.16 16.58
CA ALA A 306 14.90 2.28 15.32
C ALA A 306 14.37 3.44 14.44
N ASP A 307 13.18 3.96 14.71
CA ASP A 307 12.64 5.13 14.01
C ASP A 307 13.30 6.42 14.53
N LYS A 308 14.07 7.07 13.67
CA LYS A 308 14.80 8.31 13.97
C LYS A 308 13.89 9.51 14.29
N ASN A 309 12.64 9.47 13.85
CA ASN A 309 11.68 10.53 14.09
C ASN A 309 11.10 10.47 15.51
N VAL A 310 11.12 9.27 16.13
CA VAL A 310 10.60 9.08 17.48
C VAL A 310 11.48 9.81 18.49
N LYS A 311 10.85 10.62 19.33
CA LYS A 311 11.47 11.40 20.42
C LYS A 311 10.98 10.95 21.78
N VAL A 312 9.77 10.45 21.87
CA VAL A 312 9.11 9.91 23.08
C VAL A 312 8.41 8.63 22.72
N VAL A 313 8.42 7.63 23.59
CA VAL A 313 7.65 6.39 23.40
C VAL A 313 6.53 6.31 24.43
N LEU A 314 5.30 6.02 23.96
CA LEU A 314 4.17 5.67 24.81
C LEU A 314 3.84 4.19 24.65
N ILE A 315 3.93 3.45 25.73
CA ILE A 315 3.49 2.06 25.83
C ILE A 315 2.18 2.05 26.60
N ASN A 316 1.09 1.68 25.96
CA ASN A 316 -0.24 1.67 26.57
C ASN A 316 -0.87 0.29 26.43
N ILE A 317 -0.89 -0.47 27.52
CA ILE A 317 -1.36 -1.84 27.56
C ILE A 317 -2.57 -1.96 28.45
N PHE A 318 -3.62 -2.57 27.89
CA PHE A 318 -4.76 -3.06 28.67
C PHE A 318 -4.69 -4.58 28.76
N GLY A 319 -4.27 -5.07 29.93
CA GLY A 319 -4.08 -6.49 30.18
C GLY A 319 -5.42 -7.26 30.22
N GLY A 320 -5.59 -8.12 29.24
CA GLY A 320 -6.59 -9.15 29.22
C GLY A 320 -5.87 -10.51 29.15
N ILE A 321 -5.90 -11.16 27.98
CA ILE A 321 -5.09 -12.36 27.68
C ILE A 321 -3.60 -12.03 27.73
N LEU A 322 -3.18 -10.88 27.17
CA LEU A 322 -1.85 -10.34 27.35
C LEU A 322 -1.72 -9.75 28.76
N ARG A 323 -0.85 -10.32 29.56
CA ARG A 323 -0.64 -9.94 30.97
C ARG A 323 0.40 -8.84 31.09
N CYS A 324 0.15 -7.88 31.99
CA CYS A 324 1.04 -6.74 32.22
C CYS A 324 2.45 -7.14 32.68
N ASP A 325 2.59 -8.21 33.48
CA ASP A 325 3.89 -8.74 33.91
C ASP A 325 4.75 -9.24 32.74
N ARG A 326 4.15 -9.92 31.76
CA ARG A 326 4.85 -10.37 30.53
C ARG A 326 5.31 -9.19 29.68
N VAL A 327 4.47 -8.21 29.52
CA VAL A 327 4.81 -6.98 28.78
C VAL A 327 5.95 -6.25 29.48
N ALA A 328 5.85 -6.04 30.79
CA ALA A 328 6.90 -5.38 31.56
C ALA A 328 8.23 -6.10 31.45
N THR A 329 8.24 -7.44 31.54
CA THR A 329 9.44 -8.25 31.33
C THR A 329 10.05 -8.04 29.95
N GLY A 330 9.24 -8.14 28.88
CA GLY A 330 9.71 -7.94 27.51
C GLY A 330 10.28 -6.54 27.28
N ILE A 331 9.65 -5.50 27.83
CA ILE A 331 10.15 -4.11 27.77
C ILE A 331 11.51 -3.99 28.49
N VAL A 332 11.64 -4.53 29.70
CA VAL A 332 12.87 -4.48 30.49
C VAL A 332 14.02 -5.24 29.80
N GLU A 333 13.74 -6.41 29.23
CA GLU A 333 14.73 -7.18 28.47
C GLU A 333 15.20 -6.45 27.22
N ALA A 334 14.27 -5.87 26.44
CA ALA A 334 14.61 -5.06 25.29
C ALA A 334 15.43 -3.82 25.68
N ALA A 335 15.00 -3.13 26.72
CA ALA A 335 15.65 -1.92 27.21
C ALA A 335 17.07 -2.14 27.74
N LYS A 336 17.36 -3.32 28.29
CA LYS A 336 18.71 -3.72 28.72
C LYS A 336 19.65 -4.02 27.55
N LYS A 337 19.10 -4.45 26.42
CA LYS A 337 19.87 -4.77 25.19
C LYS A 337 20.17 -3.54 24.34
N VAL A 338 19.41 -2.47 24.52
CA VAL A 338 19.50 -1.24 23.72
C VAL A 338 19.78 -0.07 24.67
N GLU A 339 20.74 0.79 24.31
CA GLU A 339 20.99 2.02 25.06
C GLU A 339 19.78 2.95 24.97
N LEU A 340 19.02 3.07 26.07
CA LEU A 340 17.82 3.90 26.11
C LEU A 340 18.18 5.39 26.11
N LYS A 341 17.98 6.05 24.98
CA LYS A 341 18.20 7.50 24.83
C LYS A 341 16.91 8.31 24.82
N LEU A 342 15.76 7.64 24.72
CA LEU A 342 14.46 8.28 24.62
C LEU A 342 13.67 8.14 25.91
N PRO A 343 12.89 9.15 26.30
CA PRO A 343 11.95 9.04 27.41
C PRO A 343 10.81 8.08 27.03
N ILE A 344 10.42 7.25 28.00
CA ILE A 344 9.40 6.22 27.82
C ILE A 344 8.32 6.39 28.88
N VAL A 345 7.10 6.62 28.45
CA VAL A 345 5.89 6.62 29.28
C VAL A 345 5.23 5.25 29.19
N VAL A 346 4.91 4.63 30.31
CA VAL A 346 4.27 3.31 30.36
C VAL A 346 2.98 3.39 31.15
N ARG A 347 1.88 3.05 30.51
CA ARG A 347 0.58 2.83 31.16
C ARG A 347 0.25 1.34 31.08
N LEU A 348 0.07 0.74 32.23
CA LEU A 348 -0.39 -0.63 32.37
C LEU A 348 -1.70 -0.65 33.15
N GLU A 349 -2.67 -1.43 32.67
CA GLU A 349 -3.96 -1.65 33.32
C GLU A 349 -4.45 -3.08 33.03
N GLY A 350 -5.25 -3.67 33.93
CA GLY A 350 -5.83 -5.00 33.80
C GLY A 350 -4.99 -6.12 34.44
N THR A 351 -4.95 -7.29 33.81
CA THR A 351 -4.38 -8.51 34.40
C THR A 351 -2.92 -8.38 34.80
N ASN A 352 -2.60 -8.63 36.06
CA ASN A 352 -1.26 -8.56 36.67
C ASN A 352 -0.60 -7.16 36.61
N VAL A 353 -1.39 -6.10 36.69
CA VAL A 353 -0.92 -4.71 36.60
C VAL A 353 0.10 -4.38 37.71
N GLU A 354 -0.17 -4.76 38.93
CA GLU A 354 0.71 -4.46 40.08
C GLU A 354 2.08 -5.13 39.93
N GLU A 355 2.09 -6.38 39.49
CA GLU A 355 3.32 -7.11 39.19
C GLU A 355 4.07 -6.47 38.03
N GLY A 356 3.37 -6.08 36.96
CA GLY A 356 3.98 -5.35 35.84
C GLY A 356 4.62 -4.03 36.26
N ARG A 357 3.93 -3.23 37.10
CA ARG A 357 4.46 -1.98 37.65
C ARG A 357 5.67 -2.23 38.54
N ARG A 358 5.64 -3.29 39.35
CA ARG A 358 6.77 -3.70 40.21
C ARG A 358 8.00 -4.02 39.36
N ILE A 359 7.86 -4.85 38.31
CA ILE A 359 8.95 -5.22 37.39
C ILE A 359 9.57 -3.98 36.76
N LEU A 360 8.77 -3.04 36.28
CA LEU A 360 9.27 -1.78 35.69
C LEU A 360 10.06 -0.97 36.72
N LYS A 361 9.55 -0.82 37.94
CA LYS A 361 10.16 -0.04 39.02
C LYS A 361 11.48 -0.66 39.48
N GLU A 362 11.51 -1.98 39.65
CA GLU A 362 12.72 -2.71 40.15
C GLU A 362 13.80 -2.87 39.06
N SER A 363 13.46 -2.62 37.80
CA SER A 363 14.41 -2.70 36.69
C SER A 363 15.58 -1.72 36.76
N GLY A 364 15.44 -0.64 37.52
CA GLY A 364 16.39 0.46 37.58
C GLY A 364 16.45 1.36 36.35
N LEU A 365 15.57 1.12 35.39
CA LEU A 365 15.45 1.92 34.16
C LEU A 365 14.50 3.13 34.37
N LYS A 366 14.77 4.21 33.64
CA LYS A 366 13.97 5.44 33.75
C LYS A 366 12.69 5.34 32.92
N PHE A 367 11.64 4.77 33.50
CA PHE A 367 10.30 4.78 32.93
C PHE A 367 9.41 5.77 33.68
N GLU A 368 8.61 6.57 32.96
CA GLU A 368 7.53 7.34 33.52
C GLU A 368 6.25 6.51 33.55
N VAL A 369 5.88 5.98 34.72
CA VAL A 369 4.64 5.19 34.87
C VAL A 369 3.45 6.12 34.97
N ALA A 370 2.50 5.96 34.04
CA ALA A 370 1.25 6.68 34.06
C ALA A 370 0.16 5.92 34.82
N VAL A 371 -0.66 6.63 35.59
CA VAL A 371 -1.73 6.03 36.39
C VAL A 371 -3.01 5.79 35.59
N ASP A 372 -3.30 6.68 34.65
CA ASP A 372 -4.47 6.57 33.76
C ASP A 372 -4.14 7.08 32.35
N PHE A 373 -5.15 7.10 31.48
CA PHE A 373 -4.99 7.46 30.08
C PHE A 373 -4.70 8.96 29.86
N ARG A 374 -5.26 9.82 30.72
CA ARG A 374 -5.03 11.27 30.68
C ARG A 374 -3.64 11.61 31.18
N ASP A 375 -3.20 11.03 32.30
CA ASP A 375 -1.85 11.20 32.84
C ASP A 375 -0.78 10.75 31.83
N ALA A 376 -1.05 9.67 31.07
CA ALA A 376 -0.16 9.23 30.02
C ALA A 376 -0.03 10.29 28.90
N ALA A 377 -1.13 10.88 28.48
CA ALA A 377 -1.16 11.93 27.47
C ALA A 377 -0.43 13.19 27.94
N ASP A 378 -0.68 13.65 29.17
CA ASP A 378 -0.07 14.85 29.75
C ASP A 378 1.46 14.66 29.87
N LYS A 379 1.93 13.49 30.31
CA LYS A 379 3.36 13.15 30.37
C LYS A 379 4.00 13.18 28.99
N VAL A 380 3.38 12.54 28.00
CA VAL A 380 3.87 12.55 26.60
C VAL A 380 3.93 13.98 26.06
N ALA A 381 2.88 14.79 26.28
CA ALA A 381 2.84 16.18 25.84
C ALA A 381 3.95 17.04 26.46
N ASN A 382 4.23 16.85 27.75
CA ASN A 382 5.30 17.57 28.43
C ASN A 382 6.68 17.17 27.92
N LEU A 383 6.91 15.89 27.69
CA LEU A 383 8.17 15.39 27.15
C LEU A 383 8.40 15.81 25.69
N THR A 384 7.34 15.88 24.87
CA THR A 384 7.48 16.32 23.47
C THR A 384 7.79 17.81 23.32
N LYS A 385 7.43 18.66 24.30
CA LYS A 385 7.79 20.08 24.31
C LYS A 385 9.28 20.35 24.52
N SER A 386 10.04 19.34 24.96
CA SER A 386 11.46 19.46 25.26
C SER A 386 12.35 19.22 24.03
N PHE A 387 11.76 18.89 22.90
CA PHE A 387 12.40 18.63 21.61
C PHE A 387 11.86 19.56 20.52
#